data_9749d519970d7bc9444368edbbc108f8
#
_entry.id   9749d519970d7bc9444368edbbc108f8
#
_cell.length_a   1.000
_cell.length_b   1.000
_cell.length_c   1.000
_cell.angle_alpha   90.00
_cell.angle_beta   90.00
_cell.angle_gamma   90.00
#
_symmetry.space_group_name_H-M   'P 1'
#
loop_
_entity.id
_entity.type
_entity.pdbx_description
1 polymer ?
#
loop_
_entity_poly.entity_id
_entity_poly.type
_entity_poly.pdbx_seq_one_letter_code
_entity_poly.pdbx_strand_id
1 'polypeptide(L)'
;MSKKDSKILRFPAPAPSKADYQRVKSTYTVQEIKQLFGLSERVIRRWTEGGVVNAALSSDAGEPLYDFTALTQFRRVRELRGQGLTLKQVEAELQGQMNLFKPARASISRLLSPFEEALLLHERGDAKAAQLYREAITEGDNLADAYCNLGIIELEQGRMPKALDCFTLALKNEPRHVEAHYNLANLYFDAGDLQLAKLHYESAAELEPSFSPLHYNLALVYYRVDDLDGACAALHRYKELASEDNEMEAIDKLLTWLEQAREIEKKRRGSP
;
A
#
# COMPACT_ATOMS: atom_id res chain seq x y z
N MET A 1 16.58 18.96 -45.96
CA MET A 1 15.47 18.84 -44.98
C MET A 1 16.07 18.36 -43.66
N SER A 2 16.22 19.28 -42.72
CA SER A 2 16.88 19.05 -41.44
C SER A 2 16.00 18.18 -40.54
N LYS A 3 16.52 17.07 -40.03
CA LYS A 3 15.95 16.32 -38.93
C LYS A 3 16.04 17.22 -37.70
N LYS A 4 14.93 17.88 -37.32
CA LYS A 4 14.82 18.52 -36.02
C LYS A 4 14.86 17.39 -34.98
N ASP A 5 15.91 17.40 -34.18
CA ASP A 5 16.04 16.63 -32.96
C ASP A 5 14.80 16.86 -32.08
N SER A 6 13.91 15.89 -32.09
CA SER A 6 12.88 15.81 -31.06
C SER A 6 13.62 15.52 -29.76
N LYS A 7 13.82 16.54 -28.91
CA LYS A 7 14.23 16.35 -27.53
C LYS A 7 13.17 15.46 -26.88
N ILE A 8 13.47 14.17 -26.76
CA ILE A 8 12.68 13.25 -25.99
C ILE A 8 12.86 13.70 -24.53
N LEU A 9 11.92 14.48 -24.02
CA LEU A 9 11.81 14.71 -22.59
C LEU A 9 11.46 13.36 -21.97
N ARG A 10 12.37 12.85 -21.15
CA ARG A 10 12.11 11.65 -20.34
C ARG A 10 11.40 12.09 -19.08
N PHE A 11 10.40 11.34 -18.68
CA PHE A 11 9.83 11.48 -17.32
C PHE A 11 10.99 11.48 -16.30
N PRO A 12 11.00 12.42 -15.33
CA PRO A 12 12.17 12.67 -14.49
C PRO A 12 12.50 11.54 -13.51
N ALA A 13 11.56 10.68 -13.21
CA ALA A 13 11.80 9.52 -12.34
C ALA A 13 12.02 8.24 -13.17
N PRO A 14 12.82 7.29 -12.69
CA PRO A 14 12.87 5.97 -13.26
C PRO A 14 11.47 5.36 -13.27
N ALA A 15 11.20 4.48 -14.24
CA ALA A 15 10.06 3.58 -14.14
C ALA A 15 10.02 2.96 -12.74
N PRO A 16 8.81 2.66 -12.19
CA PRO A 16 8.70 2.10 -10.84
C PRO A 16 9.72 1.00 -10.68
N SER A 17 10.60 1.18 -9.70
CA SER A 17 11.60 0.16 -9.39
C SER A 17 10.87 -1.06 -8.82
N LYS A 18 11.50 -2.23 -8.84
CA LYS A 18 10.94 -3.42 -8.16
C LYS A 18 10.56 -3.16 -6.69
N ALA A 19 11.03 -2.04 -6.10
CA ALA A 19 10.71 -1.60 -4.76
C ALA A 19 9.33 -0.93 -4.62
N ASP A 20 8.67 -0.54 -5.73
CA ASP A 20 7.42 0.22 -5.70
C ASP A 20 6.15 -0.64 -5.63
N TYR A 21 6.30 -1.96 -5.56
CA TYR A 21 5.14 -2.84 -5.33
C TYR A 21 4.58 -2.62 -3.93
N GLN A 22 3.30 -2.26 -3.86
CA GLN A 22 2.65 -1.92 -2.61
C GLN A 22 2.28 -3.17 -1.82
N ARG A 23 2.86 -3.26 -0.63
CA ARG A 23 2.46 -4.26 0.37
C ARG A 23 1.11 -3.87 0.95
N VAL A 24 0.34 -4.88 1.28
CA VAL A 24 -0.85 -4.68 2.10
C VAL A 24 -0.46 -4.00 3.40
N LYS A 25 -1.26 -3.06 3.80
CA LYS A 25 -1.09 -2.17 4.93
C LYS A 25 -0.52 -2.85 6.18
N SER A 26 0.64 -2.40 6.60
CA SER A 26 1.33 -2.90 7.79
C SER A 26 1.02 -2.09 9.06
N THR A 27 0.33 -0.94 8.92
CA THR A 27 0.01 -0.06 10.04
C THR A 27 -1.47 0.35 10.05
N TYR A 28 -2.00 0.60 11.24
CA TYR A 28 -3.40 0.91 11.49
C TYR A 28 -3.53 2.22 12.25
N THR A 29 -4.49 3.04 11.87
CA THR A 29 -4.83 4.30 12.54
C THR A 29 -5.68 4.04 13.80
N VAL A 30 -5.80 5.05 14.66
CA VAL A 30 -6.70 5.01 15.83
C VAL A 30 -8.14 4.66 15.43
N GLN A 31 -8.63 5.17 14.29
CA GLN A 31 -10.01 4.92 13.83
C GLN A 31 -10.21 3.46 13.42
N GLU A 32 -9.24 2.85 12.77
CA GLU A 32 -9.29 1.44 12.39
C GLU A 32 -9.22 0.53 13.61
N ILE A 33 -8.34 0.82 14.56
CA ILE A 33 -8.31 0.09 15.85
C ILE A 33 -9.66 0.18 16.58
N LYS A 34 -10.28 1.36 16.58
CA LYS A 34 -11.62 1.56 17.14
C LYS A 34 -12.66 0.65 16.47
N GLN A 35 -12.62 0.55 15.14
CA GLN A 35 -13.56 -0.30 14.38
C GLN A 35 -13.30 -1.79 14.61
N LEU A 36 -12.03 -2.21 14.56
CA LEU A 36 -11.63 -3.63 14.69
C LEU A 36 -11.90 -4.20 16.08
N PHE A 37 -11.70 -3.41 17.13
CA PHE A 37 -11.75 -3.90 18.53
C PHE A 37 -12.89 -3.35 19.36
N GLY A 38 -13.73 -2.46 18.81
CA GLY A 38 -14.87 -1.87 19.53
C GLY A 38 -14.45 -0.99 20.71
N LEU A 39 -13.25 -0.43 20.67
CA LEU A 39 -12.71 0.44 21.72
C LEU A 39 -12.99 1.91 21.40
N SER A 40 -13.20 2.73 22.45
CA SER A 40 -13.30 4.17 22.24
C SER A 40 -11.91 4.77 21.98
N GLU A 41 -11.83 5.79 21.12
CA GLU A 41 -10.59 6.51 20.82
C GLU A 41 -9.87 7.01 22.09
N ARG A 42 -10.64 7.50 23.06
CA ARG A 42 -10.12 7.94 24.37
C ARG A 42 -9.37 6.81 25.10
N VAL A 43 -9.85 5.59 25.01
CA VAL A 43 -9.19 4.41 25.65
C VAL A 43 -7.93 4.06 24.90
N ILE A 44 -7.98 4.03 23.57
CA ILE A 44 -6.83 3.73 22.71
C ILE A 44 -5.70 4.73 22.98
N ARG A 45 -5.97 6.03 22.91
CA ARG A 45 -4.97 7.09 23.17
C ARG A 45 -4.40 7.01 24.59
N ARG A 46 -5.24 6.85 25.60
CA ARG A 46 -4.78 6.67 26.99
C ARG A 46 -3.83 5.49 27.17
N TRP A 47 -4.12 4.38 26.53
CA TRP A 47 -3.26 3.20 26.61
C TRP A 47 -1.95 3.37 25.85
N THR A 48 -1.94 4.10 24.76
CA THR A 48 -0.74 4.46 24.04
C THR A 48 0.14 5.40 24.86
N GLU A 49 -0.43 6.47 25.41
CA GLU A 49 0.25 7.43 26.29
C GLU A 49 0.76 6.77 27.60
N GLY A 50 0.01 5.82 28.13
CA GLY A 50 0.37 5.05 29.33
C GLY A 50 1.33 3.88 29.06
N GLY A 51 1.77 3.68 27.80
CA GLY A 51 2.66 2.57 27.44
C GLY A 51 2.07 1.18 27.57
N VAL A 52 0.75 1.06 27.66
CA VAL A 52 0.03 -0.23 27.69
C VAL A 52 0.01 -0.87 26.31
N VAL A 53 -0.09 -0.03 25.28
CA VAL A 53 0.04 -0.43 23.87
C VAL A 53 1.06 0.50 23.21
N ASN A 54 1.98 -0.06 22.46
CA ASN A 54 3.01 0.71 21.77
C ASN A 54 2.54 1.11 20.38
N ALA A 55 2.59 2.41 20.05
CA ALA A 55 2.53 2.85 18.66
C ALA A 55 3.90 2.60 18.01
N ALA A 56 3.90 2.09 16.79
CA ALA A 56 5.12 1.79 16.05
C ALA A 56 5.72 3.05 15.43
N LEU A 57 4.85 3.94 14.94
CA LEU A 57 5.20 5.15 14.20
C LEU A 57 4.21 6.26 14.56
N SER A 58 4.53 7.49 14.15
CA SER A 58 3.58 8.59 14.08
C SER A 58 3.35 8.94 12.61
N SER A 59 2.11 9.24 12.22
CA SER A 59 1.83 9.82 10.91
C SER A 59 2.46 11.22 10.77
N ASP A 60 2.50 11.77 9.56
CA ASP A 60 2.97 13.14 9.30
C ASP A 60 2.16 14.19 10.09
N ALA A 61 0.91 13.87 10.45
CA ALA A 61 0.07 14.69 11.32
C ALA A 61 0.30 14.46 12.82
N GLY A 62 1.29 13.64 13.21
CA GLY A 62 1.58 13.32 14.62
C GLY A 62 0.62 12.32 15.28
N GLU A 63 -0.28 11.70 14.51
CA GLU A 63 -1.20 10.67 15.01
C GLU A 63 -0.49 9.32 15.15
N PRO A 64 -0.76 8.55 16.22
CA PRO A 64 -0.13 7.24 16.41
C PRO A 64 -0.60 6.24 15.36
N LEU A 65 0.34 5.47 14.81
CA LEU A 65 0.12 4.34 13.94
C LEU A 65 0.51 3.05 14.66
N TYR A 66 -0.32 2.04 14.54
CA TYR A 66 -0.20 0.76 15.23
C TYR A 66 0.20 -0.34 14.24
N ASP A 67 1.26 -1.05 14.54
CA ASP A 67 1.70 -2.23 13.78
C ASP A 67 0.99 -3.51 14.27
N PHE A 68 1.36 -4.64 13.68
CA PHE A 68 0.82 -5.94 14.08
C PHE A 68 1.16 -6.33 15.53
N THR A 69 2.27 -5.82 16.08
CA THR A 69 2.61 -6.03 17.48
C THR A 69 1.58 -5.36 18.38
N ALA A 70 1.19 -4.15 18.04
CA ALA A 70 0.11 -3.45 18.73
C ALA A 70 -1.25 -4.15 18.56
N LEU A 71 -1.54 -4.69 17.35
CA LEU A 71 -2.77 -5.46 17.12
C LEU A 71 -2.87 -6.69 18.02
N THR A 72 -1.77 -7.39 18.28
CA THR A 72 -1.78 -8.53 19.21
C THR A 72 -2.13 -8.10 20.62
N GLN A 73 -1.67 -6.92 21.05
CA GLN A 73 -2.05 -6.35 22.35
C GLN A 73 -3.55 -6.01 22.39
N PHE A 74 -4.09 -5.39 21.33
CA PHE A 74 -5.53 -5.12 21.23
C PHE A 74 -6.37 -6.40 21.14
N ARG A 75 -5.89 -7.46 20.46
CA ARG A 75 -6.55 -8.77 20.44
C ARG A 75 -6.63 -9.37 21.84
N ARG A 76 -5.55 -9.30 22.60
CA ARG A 76 -5.54 -9.75 24.00
C ARG A 76 -6.57 -8.98 24.85
N VAL A 77 -6.70 -7.68 24.60
CA VAL A 77 -7.76 -6.86 25.22
C VAL A 77 -9.14 -7.45 24.90
N ARG A 78 -9.41 -7.79 23.65
CA ARG A 78 -10.72 -8.35 23.25
C ARG A 78 -10.98 -9.69 23.91
N GLU A 79 -9.99 -10.57 24.02
CA GLU A 79 -10.08 -11.84 24.71
C GLU A 79 -10.43 -11.65 26.22
N LEU A 80 -9.68 -10.81 26.91
CA LEU A 80 -9.90 -10.52 28.32
C LEU A 80 -11.30 -9.90 28.56
N ARG A 81 -11.73 -9.03 27.65
CA ARG A 81 -13.10 -8.49 27.65
C ARG A 81 -14.15 -9.57 27.44
N GLY A 82 -13.90 -10.51 26.53
CA GLY A 82 -14.76 -11.68 26.29
C GLY A 82 -14.88 -12.60 27.54
N GLN A 83 -13.85 -12.62 28.38
CA GLN A 83 -13.84 -13.30 29.67
C GLN A 83 -14.57 -12.52 30.78
N GLY A 84 -15.15 -11.37 30.47
CA GLY A 84 -15.94 -10.55 31.39
C GLY A 84 -15.14 -9.51 32.20
N LEU A 85 -13.83 -9.35 31.94
CA LEU A 85 -13.02 -8.34 32.63
C LEU A 85 -13.44 -6.92 32.23
N THR A 86 -13.46 -6.01 33.19
CA THR A 86 -13.65 -4.57 32.94
C THR A 86 -12.40 -3.98 32.29
N LEU A 87 -12.52 -2.84 31.60
CA LEU A 87 -11.36 -2.15 30.99
C LEU A 87 -10.23 -1.86 32.00
N LYS A 88 -10.59 -1.53 33.23
CA LYS A 88 -9.63 -1.27 34.30
C LYS A 88 -8.86 -2.53 34.72
N GLN A 89 -9.55 -3.68 34.78
CA GLN A 89 -8.91 -4.97 35.04
C GLN A 89 -8.03 -5.42 33.90
N VAL A 90 -8.48 -5.21 32.67
CA VAL A 90 -7.66 -5.48 31.46
C VAL A 90 -6.38 -4.64 31.47
N GLU A 91 -6.47 -3.35 31.79
CA GLU A 91 -5.32 -2.46 31.90
C GLU A 91 -4.31 -2.94 32.96
N ALA A 92 -4.80 -3.34 34.14
CA ALA A 92 -3.96 -3.89 35.20
C ALA A 92 -3.29 -5.21 34.80
N GLU A 93 -4.03 -6.09 34.11
CA GLU A 93 -3.52 -7.37 33.61
C GLU A 93 -2.41 -7.17 32.57
N LEU A 94 -2.63 -6.26 31.61
CA LEU A 94 -1.64 -5.96 30.58
C LEU A 94 -0.38 -5.31 31.18
N GLN A 95 -0.52 -4.40 32.14
CA GLN A 95 0.61 -3.79 32.84
C GLN A 95 1.36 -4.80 33.70
N GLY A 96 0.68 -5.72 34.36
CA GLY A 96 1.29 -6.80 35.12
C GLY A 96 2.07 -7.78 34.23
N GLN A 97 1.55 -8.12 33.08
CA GLN A 97 2.18 -9.02 32.11
C GLN A 97 3.36 -8.39 31.39
N MET A 98 3.38 -7.07 31.16
CA MET A 98 4.54 -6.38 30.55
C MET A 98 5.82 -6.53 31.39
N ASN A 99 5.71 -6.73 32.71
CA ASN A 99 6.86 -7.01 33.56
C ASN A 99 7.28 -8.50 33.57
N LEU A 100 6.39 -9.41 33.16
CA LEU A 100 6.64 -10.85 33.11
C LEU A 100 7.00 -11.36 31.69
N PHE A 101 6.58 -10.64 30.67
CA PHE A 101 6.86 -10.97 29.28
C PHE A 101 7.90 -10.02 28.67
N LYS A 102 9.18 -10.27 28.95
CA LYS A 102 10.14 -10.24 27.84
C LYS A 102 9.77 -11.46 26.99
N PRO A 103 9.10 -11.31 25.85
CA PRO A 103 8.58 -12.46 25.12
C PRO A 103 9.74 -13.36 24.73
N ALA A 104 9.77 -14.56 25.27
CA ALA A 104 10.46 -15.63 24.58
C ALA A 104 9.82 -15.70 23.18
N ARG A 105 10.61 -15.56 22.12
CA ARG A 105 10.15 -15.56 20.72
C ARG A 105 9.12 -16.64 20.35
N ALA A 106 9.08 -17.74 21.11
CA ALA A 106 8.16 -18.86 20.94
C ALA A 106 6.72 -18.62 21.42
N SER A 107 6.46 -17.56 22.21
CA SER A 107 5.12 -17.31 22.77
C SER A 107 4.28 -16.37 21.91
N ILE A 108 4.92 -15.53 21.08
CA ILE A 108 4.22 -14.60 20.18
C ILE A 108 3.62 -15.35 19.00
N SER A 109 4.30 -16.36 18.47
CA SER A 109 3.85 -17.20 17.35
C SER A 109 2.50 -17.90 17.59
N ARG A 110 2.10 -18.14 18.84
CA ARG A 110 0.81 -18.76 19.17
C ARG A 110 -0.36 -17.78 19.24
N LEU A 111 -0.09 -16.47 19.17
CA LEU A 111 -1.10 -15.42 19.28
C LEU A 111 -1.43 -14.78 17.94
N LEU A 112 -0.59 -14.97 16.95
CA LEU A 112 -0.75 -14.44 15.60
C LEU A 112 -1.41 -15.47 14.69
N SER A 113 -2.27 -15.00 13.79
CA SER A 113 -2.69 -15.82 12.66
C SER A 113 -1.52 -16.03 11.69
N PRO A 114 -1.58 -17.05 10.81
CA PRO A 114 -0.54 -17.25 9.79
C PRO A 114 -0.31 -16.01 8.93
N PHE A 115 -1.36 -15.27 8.59
CA PHE A 115 -1.27 -14.01 7.85
C PHE A 115 -0.50 -12.93 8.62
N GLU A 116 -0.83 -12.73 9.89
CA GLU A 116 -0.18 -11.71 10.73
C GLU A 116 1.30 -12.04 10.98
N GLU A 117 1.63 -13.30 11.20
CA GLU A 117 3.02 -13.76 11.35
C GLU A 117 3.79 -13.59 10.02
N ALA A 118 3.14 -13.91 8.89
CA ALA A 118 3.70 -13.69 7.56
C ALA A 118 4.07 -12.24 7.30
N LEU A 119 3.20 -11.30 7.66
CA LEU A 119 3.46 -9.86 7.51
C LEU A 119 4.71 -9.41 8.28
N LEU A 120 4.83 -9.80 9.56
CA LEU A 120 5.99 -9.47 10.38
C LEU A 120 7.30 -10.03 9.81
N LEU A 121 7.25 -11.27 9.29
CA LEU A 121 8.43 -11.88 8.70
C LEU A 121 8.77 -11.27 7.34
N HIS A 122 7.75 -10.89 6.56
CA HIS A 122 7.93 -10.22 5.28
C HIS A 122 8.63 -8.86 5.44
N GLU A 123 8.23 -8.06 6.43
CA GLU A 123 8.90 -6.78 6.75
C GLU A 123 10.39 -6.95 7.09
N ARG A 124 10.74 -8.09 7.69
CA ARG A 124 12.12 -8.45 8.03
C ARG A 124 12.90 -9.10 6.90
N GLY A 125 12.26 -9.33 5.75
CA GLY A 125 12.85 -10.07 4.63
C GLY A 125 13.07 -11.56 4.93
N ASP A 126 12.35 -12.15 5.90
CA ASP A 126 12.48 -13.56 6.24
C ASP A 126 11.78 -14.44 5.18
N ALA A 127 12.52 -15.37 4.61
CA ALA A 127 12.02 -16.28 3.57
C ALA A 127 10.82 -17.14 4.00
N LYS A 128 10.58 -17.31 5.30
CA LYS A 128 9.43 -18.03 5.84
C LYS A 128 8.10 -17.33 5.59
N ALA A 129 8.10 -16.00 5.34
CA ALA A 129 6.90 -15.25 5.07
C ALA A 129 6.06 -15.85 3.94
N ALA A 130 6.69 -16.30 2.86
CA ALA A 130 6.00 -16.92 1.73
C ALA A 130 5.28 -18.23 2.11
N GLN A 131 5.84 -19.01 3.02
CA GLN A 131 5.19 -20.23 3.51
C GLN A 131 3.96 -19.88 4.35
N LEU A 132 4.09 -18.93 5.26
CA LEU A 132 3.00 -18.52 6.13
C LEU A 132 1.84 -17.86 5.36
N TYR A 133 2.13 -17.09 4.30
CA TYR A 133 1.05 -16.62 3.41
C TYR A 133 0.31 -17.78 2.73
N ARG A 134 1.01 -18.86 2.34
CA ARG A 134 0.33 -20.07 1.79
C ARG A 134 -0.48 -20.79 2.85
N GLU A 135 -0.03 -20.84 4.10
CA GLU A 135 -0.80 -21.37 5.22
C GLU A 135 -2.05 -20.53 5.48
N ALA A 136 -1.92 -19.19 5.52
CA ALA A 136 -3.03 -18.27 5.61
C ALA A 136 -4.08 -18.48 4.50
N ILE A 137 -3.62 -18.61 3.25
CA ILE A 137 -4.48 -18.90 2.11
C ILE A 137 -5.22 -20.25 2.30
N THR A 138 -4.55 -21.27 2.81
CA THR A 138 -5.15 -22.59 3.04
C THR A 138 -6.21 -22.54 4.14
N GLU A 139 -6.00 -21.72 5.16
CA GLU A 139 -6.92 -21.52 6.28
C GLU A 139 -8.04 -20.53 5.98
N GLY A 140 -7.98 -19.81 4.85
CA GLY A 140 -8.93 -18.77 4.48
C GLY A 140 -8.74 -17.47 5.25
N ASP A 141 -7.54 -17.24 5.78
CA ASP A 141 -7.19 -16.08 6.57
C ASP A 141 -6.71 -14.93 5.67
N ASN A 142 -7.49 -13.84 5.60
CA ASN A 142 -7.20 -12.65 4.79
C ASN A 142 -6.79 -12.99 3.34
N LEU A 143 -7.63 -13.76 2.65
CA LEU A 143 -7.29 -14.35 1.35
C LEU A 143 -6.76 -13.37 0.32
N ALA A 144 -7.42 -12.22 0.14
CA ALA A 144 -7.01 -11.24 -0.87
C ALA A 144 -5.65 -10.64 -0.54
N ASP A 145 -5.47 -10.22 0.71
CA ASP A 145 -4.22 -9.66 1.22
C ASP A 145 -3.07 -10.67 1.18
N ALA A 146 -3.36 -11.94 1.57
CA ALA A 146 -2.37 -12.99 1.56
C ALA A 146 -1.90 -13.32 0.15
N TYR A 147 -2.82 -13.39 -0.83
CA TYR A 147 -2.45 -13.53 -2.23
C TYR A 147 -1.66 -12.33 -2.73
N CYS A 148 -2.08 -11.10 -2.42
CA CYS A 148 -1.39 -9.89 -2.85
C CYS A 148 0.07 -9.87 -2.36
N ASN A 149 0.29 -10.10 -1.06
CA ASN A 149 1.64 -10.11 -0.48
C ASN A 149 2.49 -11.29 -0.96
N LEU A 150 1.90 -12.47 -1.18
CA LEU A 150 2.60 -13.59 -1.79
C LEU A 150 3.03 -13.23 -3.22
N GLY A 151 2.19 -12.53 -3.99
CA GLY A 151 2.51 -12.05 -5.32
C GLY A 151 3.74 -11.14 -5.34
N ILE A 152 3.88 -10.25 -4.35
CA ILE A 152 5.07 -9.39 -4.20
C ILE A 152 6.32 -10.25 -3.97
N ILE A 153 6.27 -11.22 -3.07
CA ILE A 153 7.41 -12.14 -2.84
C ILE A 153 7.77 -12.91 -4.12
N GLU A 154 6.77 -13.35 -4.89
CA GLU A 154 7.02 -14.06 -6.15
C GLU A 154 7.72 -13.13 -7.18
N LEU A 155 7.38 -11.83 -7.21
CA LEU A 155 8.07 -10.83 -8.04
C LEU A 155 9.51 -10.58 -7.59
N GLU A 156 9.74 -10.39 -6.29
CA GLU A 156 11.07 -10.21 -5.69
C GLU A 156 12.01 -11.37 -6.07
N GLN A 157 11.45 -12.57 -6.22
CA GLN A 157 12.16 -13.77 -6.65
C GLN A 157 12.20 -13.97 -8.17
N GLY A 158 11.73 -12.98 -8.95
CA GLY A 158 11.75 -13.02 -10.43
C GLY A 158 10.72 -13.96 -11.05
N ARG A 159 9.75 -14.44 -10.29
CA ARG A 159 8.72 -15.40 -10.76
C ARG A 159 7.44 -14.68 -11.20
N MET A 160 7.57 -13.83 -12.21
CA MET A 160 6.50 -12.97 -12.74
C MET A 160 5.17 -13.72 -13.05
N PRO A 161 5.14 -14.92 -13.68
CA PRO A 161 3.88 -15.61 -13.92
C PRO A 161 3.14 -15.97 -12.61
N LYS A 162 3.87 -16.39 -11.57
CA LYS A 162 3.25 -16.69 -10.28
C LYS A 162 2.73 -15.45 -9.58
N ALA A 163 3.42 -14.33 -9.71
CA ALA A 163 2.96 -13.05 -9.18
C ALA A 163 1.65 -12.62 -9.86
N LEU A 164 1.56 -12.75 -11.19
CA LEU A 164 0.35 -12.47 -11.95
C LEU A 164 -0.84 -13.33 -11.45
N ASP A 165 -0.61 -14.64 -11.27
CA ASP A 165 -1.63 -15.54 -10.72
C ASP A 165 -2.07 -15.09 -9.32
N CYS A 166 -1.12 -14.73 -8.46
CA CYS A 166 -1.42 -14.29 -7.09
C CYS A 166 -2.25 -13.00 -7.08
N PHE A 167 -1.87 -11.97 -7.82
CA PHE A 167 -2.65 -10.72 -7.87
C PHE A 167 -4.03 -10.93 -8.48
N THR A 168 -4.14 -11.79 -9.49
CA THR A 168 -5.45 -12.16 -10.08
C THR A 168 -6.33 -12.88 -9.07
N LEU A 169 -5.76 -13.78 -8.26
CA LEU A 169 -6.48 -14.45 -7.18
C LEU A 169 -6.87 -13.49 -6.06
N ALA A 170 -6.03 -12.50 -5.75
CA ALA A 170 -6.39 -11.44 -4.82
C ALA A 170 -7.67 -10.71 -5.30
N LEU A 171 -7.70 -10.26 -6.56
CA LEU A 171 -8.88 -9.59 -7.14
C LEU A 171 -10.09 -10.51 -7.29
N LYS A 172 -9.88 -11.81 -7.48
CA LYS A 172 -10.99 -12.79 -7.49
C LYS A 172 -11.67 -12.89 -6.13
N ASN A 173 -10.92 -12.78 -5.03
CA ASN A 173 -11.46 -12.80 -3.68
C ASN A 173 -12.00 -11.43 -3.25
N GLU A 174 -11.33 -10.36 -3.65
CA GLU A 174 -11.74 -8.99 -3.38
C GLU A 174 -11.57 -8.12 -4.63
N PRO A 175 -12.64 -7.93 -5.45
CA PRO A 175 -12.55 -7.16 -6.69
C PRO A 175 -12.21 -5.67 -6.52
N ARG A 176 -12.28 -5.15 -5.30
CA ARG A 176 -11.96 -3.76 -4.96
C ARG A 176 -10.65 -3.61 -4.18
N HIS A 177 -9.76 -4.58 -4.30
CA HIS A 177 -8.47 -4.56 -3.62
C HIS A 177 -7.49 -3.62 -4.33
N VAL A 178 -7.24 -2.46 -3.74
CA VAL A 178 -6.46 -1.35 -4.33
C VAL A 178 -5.02 -1.78 -4.68
N GLU A 179 -4.33 -2.40 -3.73
CA GLU A 179 -2.93 -2.82 -3.89
C GLU A 179 -2.77 -3.90 -4.97
N ALA A 180 -3.76 -4.80 -5.10
CA ALA A 180 -3.73 -5.82 -6.15
C ALA A 180 -3.92 -5.20 -7.54
N HIS A 181 -4.82 -4.21 -7.69
CA HIS A 181 -4.94 -3.44 -8.91
C HIS A 181 -3.64 -2.68 -9.23
N TYR A 182 -3.08 -1.98 -8.27
CA TYR A 182 -1.83 -1.23 -8.44
C TYR A 182 -0.67 -2.14 -8.85
N ASN A 183 -0.51 -3.28 -8.18
CA ASN A 183 0.57 -4.23 -8.46
C ASN A 183 0.41 -4.92 -9.81
N LEU A 184 -0.83 -5.25 -10.21
CA LEU A 184 -1.11 -5.74 -11.57
C LEU A 184 -0.79 -4.69 -12.62
N ALA A 185 -1.15 -3.44 -12.37
CA ALA A 185 -0.84 -2.35 -13.28
C ALA A 185 0.68 -2.19 -13.48
N ASN A 186 1.47 -2.23 -12.41
CA ASN A 186 2.93 -2.22 -12.48
C ASN A 186 3.46 -3.39 -13.30
N LEU A 187 2.94 -4.60 -13.06
CA LEU A 187 3.37 -5.80 -13.76
C LEU A 187 3.07 -5.71 -15.28
N TYR A 188 1.87 -5.26 -15.66
CA TYR A 188 1.51 -5.06 -17.06
C TYR A 188 2.30 -3.92 -17.70
N PHE A 189 2.60 -2.85 -16.96
CA PHE A 189 3.44 -1.75 -17.43
C PHE A 189 4.87 -2.25 -17.76
N ASP A 190 5.46 -3.03 -16.87
CA ASP A 190 6.79 -3.63 -17.07
C ASP A 190 6.80 -4.63 -18.24
N ALA A 191 5.71 -5.35 -18.45
CA ALA A 191 5.51 -6.23 -19.58
C ALA A 191 5.24 -5.48 -20.91
N GLY A 192 4.98 -4.17 -20.88
CA GLY A 192 4.65 -3.35 -22.05
C GLY A 192 3.18 -3.41 -22.47
N ASP A 193 2.32 -4.08 -21.71
CA ASP A 193 0.87 -4.07 -21.95
C ASP A 193 0.23 -2.82 -21.32
N LEU A 194 0.39 -1.70 -22.02
CA LEU A 194 -0.03 -0.40 -21.52
C LEU A 194 -1.55 -0.26 -21.37
N GLN A 195 -2.35 -1.04 -22.10
CA GLN A 195 -3.81 -0.98 -22.00
C GLN A 195 -4.30 -1.65 -20.73
N LEU A 196 -3.75 -2.80 -20.38
CA LEU A 196 -4.06 -3.46 -19.11
C LEU A 196 -3.48 -2.68 -17.92
N ALA A 197 -2.28 -2.12 -18.05
CA ALA A 197 -1.72 -1.24 -17.05
C ALA A 197 -2.63 -0.04 -16.77
N LYS A 198 -3.11 0.65 -17.82
CA LYS A 198 -4.05 1.76 -17.72
C LYS A 198 -5.33 1.34 -16.98
N LEU A 199 -5.96 0.25 -17.41
CA LEU A 199 -7.21 -0.25 -16.81
C LEU A 199 -7.06 -0.46 -15.30
N HIS A 200 -5.99 -1.13 -14.89
CA HIS A 200 -5.79 -1.45 -13.48
C HIS A 200 -5.38 -0.23 -12.65
N TYR A 201 -4.57 0.70 -13.18
CA TYR A 201 -4.30 1.96 -12.50
C TYR A 201 -5.55 2.84 -12.36
N GLU A 202 -6.40 2.94 -13.40
CA GLU A 202 -7.66 3.67 -13.31
C GLU A 202 -8.57 3.06 -12.23
N SER A 203 -8.69 1.73 -12.19
CA SER A 203 -9.46 1.04 -11.15
C SER A 203 -8.93 1.35 -9.74
N ALA A 204 -7.61 1.33 -9.55
CA ALA A 204 -7.02 1.68 -8.27
C ALA A 204 -7.25 3.16 -7.91
N ALA A 205 -7.20 4.09 -8.89
CA ALA A 205 -7.44 5.51 -8.68
C ALA A 205 -8.91 5.83 -8.30
N GLU A 206 -9.86 5.07 -8.83
CA GLU A 206 -11.27 5.18 -8.43
C GLU A 206 -11.50 4.70 -7.00
N LEU A 207 -10.75 3.67 -6.57
CA LEU A 207 -10.87 3.09 -5.24
C LEU A 207 -10.18 3.93 -4.17
N GLU A 208 -8.98 4.45 -4.47
CA GLU A 208 -8.17 5.24 -3.54
C GLU A 208 -7.60 6.49 -4.25
N PRO A 209 -8.43 7.55 -4.40
CA PRO A 209 -8.02 8.76 -5.10
C PRO A 209 -6.92 9.58 -4.43
N SER A 210 -6.59 9.28 -3.16
CA SER A 210 -5.56 9.98 -2.38
C SER A 210 -4.18 9.33 -2.47
N PHE A 211 -4.06 8.19 -3.15
CA PHE A 211 -2.79 7.49 -3.30
C PHE A 211 -1.89 8.16 -4.35
N SER A 212 -1.02 9.07 -3.88
CA SER A 212 -0.17 9.92 -4.73
C SER A 212 0.69 9.15 -5.76
N PRO A 213 1.45 8.09 -5.41
CA PRO A 213 2.29 7.37 -6.38
C PRO A 213 1.52 6.79 -7.58
N LEU A 214 0.26 6.42 -7.35
CA LEU A 214 -0.63 5.92 -8.39
C LEU A 214 -0.85 6.93 -9.51
N HIS A 215 -1.09 8.19 -9.15
CA HIS A 215 -1.34 9.26 -10.13
C HIS A 215 -0.11 9.56 -11.00
N TYR A 216 1.09 9.44 -10.43
CA TYR A 216 2.32 9.55 -11.20
C TYR A 216 2.46 8.42 -12.24
N ASN A 217 2.24 7.17 -11.82
CA ASN A 217 2.31 6.01 -12.71
C ASN A 217 1.22 6.07 -13.78
N LEU A 218 0.03 6.51 -13.41
CA LEU A 218 -1.08 6.70 -14.34
C LEU A 218 -0.76 7.77 -15.39
N ALA A 219 -0.14 8.89 -14.98
CA ALA A 219 0.32 9.92 -15.92
C ALA A 219 1.34 9.38 -16.94
N LEU A 220 2.27 8.53 -16.47
CA LEU A 220 3.25 7.87 -17.31
C LEU A 220 2.58 6.93 -18.33
N VAL A 221 1.59 6.15 -17.90
CA VAL A 221 0.83 5.27 -18.81
C VAL A 221 0.05 6.08 -19.83
N TYR A 222 -0.69 7.11 -19.42
CA TYR A 222 -1.41 8.00 -20.32
C TYR A 222 -0.48 8.61 -21.37
N TYR A 223 0.67 9.11 -20.95
CA TYR A 223 1.69 9.63 -21.89
C TYR A 223 2.16 8.57 -22.90
N ARG A 224 2.38 7.33 -22.44
CA ARG A 224 2.84 6.22 -23.30
C ARG A 224 1.78 5.75 -24.30
N VAL A 225 0.51 6.01 -24.05
CA VAL A 225 -0.60 5.71 -24.98
C VAL A 225 -1.09 6.95 -25.75
N ASP A 226 -0.29 8.02 -25.77
CA ASP A 226 -0.57 9.29 -26.44
C ASP A 226 -1.84 10.02 -25.96
N ASP A 227 -2.28 9.75 -24.72
CA ASP A 227 -3.36 10.46 -24.04
C ASP A 227 -2.78 11.63 -23.23
N LEU A 228 -2.49 12.75 -23.92
CA LEU A 228 -1.86 13.91 -23.27
C LEU A 228 -2.82 14.62 -22.29
N ASP A 229 -4.14 14.58 -22.52
CA ASP A 229 -5.12 15.17 -21.60
C ASP A 229 -5.17 14.37 -20.29
N GLY A 230 -5.20 13.05 -20.38
CA GLY A 230 -5.13 12.15 -19.22
C GLY A 230 -3.82 12.30 -18.46
N ALA A 231 -2.69 12.37 -19.17
CA ALA A 231 -1.37 12.54 -18.56
C ALA A 231 -1.27 13.85 -17.75
N CYS A 232 -1.73 14.98 -18.32
CA CYS A 232 -1.78 16.25 -17.60
C CYS A 232 -2.67 16.19 -16.35
N ALA A 233 -3.88 15.63 -16.48
CA ALA A 233 -4.82 15.53 -15.36
C ALA A 233 -4.26 14.68 -14.21
N ALA A 234 -3.69 13.52 -14.53
CA ALA A 234 -3.09 12.63 -13.53
C ALA A 234 -1.86 13.27 -12.86
N LEU A 235 -1.02 13.98 -13.61
CA LEU A 235 0.16 14.64 -13.04
C LEU A 235 -0.22 15.86 -12.17
N HIS A 236 -1.28 16.60 -12.52
CA HIS A 236 -1.84 17.63 -11.63
C HIS A 236 -2.34 17.02 -10.32
N ARG A 237 -3.04 15.89 -10.40
CA ARG A 237 -3.53 15.19 -9.20
C ARG A 237 -2.39 14.70 -8.33
N TYR A 238 -1.31 14.15 -8.93
CA TYR A 238 -0.09 13.81 -8.21
C TYR A 238 0.45 15.03 -7.45
N LYS A 239 0.57 16.18 -8.12
CA LYS A 239 1.10 17.41 -7.54
C LYS A 239 0.25 17.94 -6.38
N GLU A 240 -1.08 17.82 -6.45
CA GLU A 240 -2.00 18.19 -5.37
C GLU A 240 -1.83 17.32 -4.11
N LEU A 241 -1.47 16.05 -4.29
CA LEU A 241 -1.38 15.06 -3.22
C LEU A 241 0.03 14.91 -2.64
N ALA A 242 1.05 15.24 -3.42
CA ALA A 242 2.43 15.15 -2.97
C ALA A 242 2.77 16.31 -2.02
N SER A 243 3.39 16.00 -0.89
CA SER A 243 4.01 17.01 -0.04
C SER A 243 5.22 17.62 -0.75
N GLU A 244 5.59 18.86 -0.38
CA GLU A 244 6.69 19.63 -0.98
C GLU A 244 8.00 18.83 -0.97
N ASP A 245 8.29 18.15 -2.06
CA ASP A 245 9.51 17.40 -2.28
C ASP A 245 10.42 18.08 -3.31
N ASN A 246 11.72 17.79 -3.25
CA ASN A 246 12.75 18.25 -4.19
C ASN A 246 12.45 17.92 -5.67
N GLU A 247 11.46 17.07 -5.94
CA GLU A 247 11.05 16.66 -7.29
C GLU A 247 10.00 17.59 -7.92
N MET A 248 9.38 18.50 -7.14
CA MET A 248 8.31 19.37 -7.65
C MET A 248 8.73 20.24 -8.83
N GLU A 249 9.96 20.75 -8.84
CA GLU A 249 10.48 21.53 -9.98
C GLU A 249 10.55 20.70 -11.26
N ALA A 250 10.89 19.41 -11.14
CA ALA A 250 10.92 18.49 -12.27
C ALA A 250 9.50 18.18 -12.80
N ILE A 251 8.54 18.01 -11.88
CA ILE A 251 7.13 17.80 -12.21
C ILE A 251 6.55 19.03 -12.89
N ASP A 252 6.86 20.25 -12.46
CA ASP A 252 6.39 21.49 -13.08
C ASP A 252 6.95 21.66 -14.49
N LYS A 253 8.20 21.32 -14.70
CA LYS A 253 8.80 21.32 -16.06
C LYS A 253 8.11 20.30 -16.97
N LEU A 254 7.79 19.13 -16.44
CA LEU A 254 7.09 18.09 -17.18
C LEU A 254 5.67 18.49 -17.54
N LEU A 255 4.93 19.06 -16.60
CA LEU A 255 3.58 19.60 -16.82
C LEU A 255 3.59 20.67 -17.91
N THR A 256 4.49 21.66 -17.80
CA THR A 256 4.64 22.71 -18.80
C THR A 256 4.88 22.15 -20.20
N TRP A 257 5.73 21.13 -20.30
CA TRP A 257 6.02 20.48 -21.56
C TRP A 257 4.80 19.70 -22.11
N LEU A 258 4.11 18.94 -21.28
CA LEU A 258 2.90 18.20 -21.67
C LEU A 258 1.80 19.14 -22.15
N GLU A 259 1.58 20.25 -21.48
CA GLU A 259 0.60 21.25 -21.85
C GLU A 259 0.92 21.91 -23.20
N GLN A 260 2.20 22.22 -23.47
CA GLN A 260 2.64 22.70 -24.77
C GLN A 260 2.45 21.65 -25.87
N ALA A 261 2.79 20.40 -25.61
CA ALA A 261 2.60 19.31 -26.56
C ALA A 261 1.11 19.12 -26.90
N ARG A 262 0.25 19.15 -25.89
CA ARG A 262 -1.21 19.09 -26.02
C ARG A 262 -1.77 20.21 -26.90
N GLU A 263 -1.32 21.45 -26.67
CA GLU A 263 -1.76 22.60 -27.48
C GLU A 263 -1.32 22.50 -28.95
N ILE A 264 -0.11 22.00 -29.21
CA ILE A 264 0.37 21.76 -30.58
C ILE A 264 -0.47 20.69 -31.26
N GLU A 265 -0.82 19.61 -30.54
CA GLU A 265 -1.64 18.54 -31.10
C GLU A 265 -3.08 18.98 -31.38
N LYS A 266 -3.69 19.74 -30.47
CA LYS A 266 -5.02 20.35 -30.70
C LYS A 266 -5.04 21.24 -31.95
N LYS A 267 -4.01 22.07 -32.17
CA LYS A 267 -3.88 22.89 -33.36
C LYS A 267 -3.73 22.05 -34.63
N ARG A 268 -3.03 20.90 -34.58
CA ARG A 268 -2.90 19.97 -35.69
C ARG A 268 -4.21 19.27 -36.05
N ARG A 269 -4.99 18.86 -35.04
CA ARG A 269 -6.29 18.21 -35.22
C ARG A 269 -7.40 19.19 -35.64
N GLY A 270 -7.28 20.47 -35.28
CA GLY A 270 -8.25 21.52 -35.57
C GLY A 270 -7.99 22.31 -36.86
N SER A 271 -6.95 21.96 -37.63
CA SER A 271 -6.73 22.54 -38.97
C SER A 271 -7.46 21.70 -40.01
N PRO A 272 -8.38 22.30 -40.80
CA PRO A 272 -9.16 21.61 -41.83
C PRO A 272 -8.30 21.06 -42.97
#